data_5cf7e0fdd0467ba521ed8ace62b630d8
#
_entry.id   5cf7e0fdd0467ba521ed8ace62b630d8
#
_cell.length_a   1.000
_cell.length_b   1.000
_cell.length_c   1.000
_cell.angle_alpha   90.00
_cell.angle_beta   90.00
_cell.angle_gamma   90.00
#
_symmetry.space_group_name_H-M   'P 1'
#
loop_
_entity.id
_entity.type
_entity.pdbx_description
1 polymer ?
#
loop_
_entity_poly.entity_id
_entity_poly.type
_entity_poly.pdbx_seq_one_letter_code
_entity_poly.pdbx_strand_id
1 'polypeptide(L)'
;MTTDLDTLLTALYVHIDDRLKTPRWRGRPPRLTDAELVTLAVAQAILGFHCEARWLRFAHAHLHGLFPYLPQRPAYNKRLRAALPLVKRAIRSLAIDTDLWLAPLWIVDSTPVECARSRETVRRSDLAGWANYGYCRSHSRFHWGLKLHLVCTPAGLPVTWALADPKIDERQVLAALIDNEPHLASTRPGLLILADKGYIAAELDHFLAAHGVSLLRPSYRNRGTPHPAEPLLKTVRQLIESVNDTLKGQLDLEQHGGRTIDGVGVRVAQRILAMTCAIWHNRIIGAPTTRSLIAYDH
;
A
#
# COMPACT_ATOMS: atom_id res chain seq x y z
N MET A 1 5.46 13.23 -20.78
CA MET A 1 5.03 13.23 -19.37
C MET A 1 4.53 14.61 -19.03
N THR A 2 3.60 14.70 -18.08
CA THR A 2 3.17 15.99 -17.56
C THR A 2 4.27 16.59 -16.68
N THR A 3 4.36 17.93 -16.61
CA THR A 3 5.31 18.65 -15.75
C THR A 3 5.15 18.21 -14.28
N ASP A 4 3.93 17.89 -13.86
CA ASP A 4 3.63 17.47 -12.48
C ASP A 4 4.23 16.11 -12.14
N LEU A 5 4.21 15.14 -13.07
CA LEU A 5 4.83 13.84 -12.88
C LEU A 5 6.36 13.96 -12.79
N ASP A 6 7.00 14.75 -13.65
CA ASP A 6 8.44 14.97 -13.59
C ASP A 6 8.87 15.60 -12.26
N THR A 7 8.09 16.57 -11.78
CA THR A 7 8.33 17.21 -10.48
C THR A 7 8.21 16.23 -9.33
N LEU A 8 7.15 15.40 -9.33
CA LEU A 8 6.96 14.35 -8.31
C LEU A 8 8.12 13.35 -8.32
N LEU A 9 8.53 12.86 -9.50
CA LEU A 9 9.61 11.87 -9.62
C LEU A 9 10.95 12.44 -9.18
N THR A 10 11.23 13.70 -9.50
CA THR A 10 12.44 14.40 -9.06
C THR A 10 12.44 14.59 -7.55
N ALA A 11 11.34 15.06 -6.97
CA ALA A 11 11.20 15.23 -5.53
C ALA A 11 11.36 13.89 -4.77
N LEU A 12 10.74 12.81 -5.29
CA LEU A 12 10.89 11.48 -4.74
C LEU A 12 12.35 11.00 -4.77
N TYR A 13 13.02 11.15 -5.93
CA TYR A 13 14.41 10.75 -6.07
C TYR A 13 15.28 11.44 -5.01
N VAL A 14 15.18 12.75 -4.89
CA VAL A 14 15.95 13.55 -3.92
C VAL A 14 15.66 13.09 -2.49
N HIS A 15 14.37 12.92 -2.13
CA HIS A 15 14.00 12.45 -0.79
C HIS A 15 14.59 11.09 -0.45
N ILE A 16 14.57 10.14 -1.39
CA ILE A 16 15.10 8.79 -1.17
C ILE A 16 16.63 8.81 -1.08
N ASP A 17 17.30 9.54 -1.96
CA ASP A 17 18.76 9.63 -1.99
C ASP A 17 19.33 10.26 -0.70
N ASP A 18 18.67 11.32 -0.22
CA ASP A 18 19.09 12.04 1.00
C ASP A 18 18.81 11.24 2.29
N ARG A 19 17.66 10.58 2.38
CA ARG A 19 17.15 10.02 3.64
C ARG A 19 17.33 8.52 3.80
N LEU A 20 17.36 7.76 2.70
CA LEU A 20 17.47 6.31 2.75
C LEU A 20 18.87 5.83 2.37
N LYS A 21 19.85 6.10 3.28
CA LYS A 21 21.21 5.60 3.07
C LYS A 21 21.21 4.09 2.84
N THR A 22 21.75 3.69 1.72
CA THR A 22 21.95 2.29 1.37
C THR A 22 23.12 1.69 2.16
N PRO A 23 23.01 0.46 2.66
CA PRO A 23 24.16 -0.24 3.22
C PRO A 23 25.32 -0.29 2.20
N ARG A 24 26.56 -0.20 2.67
CA ARG A 24 27.72 -0.32 1.79
C ARG A 24 27.68 -1.64 1.01
N TRP A 25 27.70 -1.56 -0.31
CA TRP A 25 27.75 -2.73 -1.18
C TRP A 25 29.08 -3.49 -0.98
N ARG A 26 28.96 -4.79 -0.89
CA ARG A 26 30.13 -5.67 -1.05
C ARG A 26 30.34 -5.90 -2.55
N GLY A 27 31.48 -5.48 -3.09
CA GLY A 27 31.79 -5.57 -4.51
C GLY A 27 31.41 -4.32 -5.30
N ARG A 28 31.25 -4.46 -6.63
CA ARG A 28 30.91 -3.35 -7.53
C ARG A 28 29.49 -2.85 -7.26
N PRO A 29 29.28 -1.57 -6.97
CA PRO A 29 27.96 -1.01 -6.74
C PRO A 29 27.10 -1.14 -8.03
N PRO A 30 25.77 -1.28 -7.88
CA PRO A 30 24.86 -1.33 -9.02
C PRO A 30 24.86 0.00 -9.76
N ARG A 31 24.78 -0.05 -11.10
CA ARG A 31 24.71 1.17 -11.93
C ARG A 31 23.40 1.93 -11.74
N LEU A 32 22.28 1.23 -11.55
CA LEU A 32 21.00 1.82 -11.13
C LEU A 32 21.04 1.92 -9.60
N THR A 33 20.99 3.11 -9.03
CA THR A 33 20.97 3.32 -7.57
C THR A 33 19.64 2.83 -6.96
N ASP A 34 19.57 2.77 -5.64
CA ASP A 34 18.33 2.41 -4.95
C ASP A 34 17.28 3.53 -5.06
N ALA A 35 17.73 4.79 -5.05
CA ALA A 35 16.85 5.94 -5.28
C ALA A 35 16.25 5.90 -6.70
N GLU A 36 17.07 5.66 -7.72
CA GLU A 36 16.58 5.48 -9.10
C GLU A 36 15.64 4.28 -9.23
N LEU A 37 15.95 3.15 -8.58
CA LEU A 37 15.08 1.95 -8.62
C LEU A 37 13.69 2.24 -8.04
N VAL A 38 13.63 2.90 -6.88
CA VAL A 38 12.37 3.26 -6.21
C VAL A 38 11.59 4.26 -7.06
N THR A 39 12.24 5.28 -7.57
CA THR A 39 11.61 6.29 -8.44
C THR A 39 11.08 5.67 -9.73
N LEU A 40 11.87 4.79 -10.36
CA LEU A 40 11.47 4.05 -11.56
C LEU A 40 10.26 3.12 -11.28
N ALA A 41 10.20 2.53 -10.08
CA ALA A 41 9.08 1.70 -9.68
C ALA A 41 7.80 2.52 -9.45
N VAL A 42 7.88 3.71 -8.85
CA VAL A 42 6.74 4.63 -8.69
C VAL A 42 6.23 5.09 -10.06
N ALA A 43 7.12 5.52 -10.94
CA ALA A 43 6.77 5.92 -12.30
C ALA A 43 6.04 4.78 -13.05
N GLN A 44 6.52 3.53 -12.93
CA GLN A 44 5.85 2.36 -13.51
C GLN A 44 4.41 2.21 -13.02
N ALA A 45 4.17 2.41 -11.73
CA ALA A 45 2.84 2.25 -11.13
C ALA A 45 1.88 3.37 -11.55
N ILE A 46 2.33 4.62 -11.49
CA ILE A 46 1.52 5.80 -11.85
C ILE A 46 1.15 5.75 -13.34
N LEU A 47 2.10 5.39 -14.21
CA LEU A 47 1.89 5.29 -15.65
C LEU A 47 1.17 3.98 -16.08
N GLY A 48 0.66 3.18 -15.15
CA GLY A 48 -0.17 2.00 -15.43
C GLY A 48 0.51 0.85 -16.17
N PHE A 49 1.84 0.74 -16.13
CA PHE A 49 2.55 -0.33 -16.82
C PHE A 49 2.58 -1.64 -16.03
N HIS A 50 1.73 -2.60 -16.40
CA HIS A 50 1.74 -3.95 -15.79
C HIS A 50 2.86 -4.84 -16.33
N CYS A 51 3.24 -4.67 -17.60
CA CYS A 51 4.26 -5.45 -18.28
C CYS A 51 5.63 -4.78 -18.20
N GLU A 52 6.59 -5.40 -17.49
CA GLU A 52 7.96 -4.86 -17.36
C GLU A 52 8.68 -4.63 -18.69
N ALA A 53 8.41 -5.48 -19.71
CA ALA A 53 9.04 -5.30 -21.02
C ALA A 53 8.51 -4.05 -21.75
N ARG A 54 7.20 -3.77 -21.62
CA ARG A 54 6.60 -2.52 -22.15
C ARG A 54 7.10 -1.32 -21.36
N TRP A 55 7.11 -1.45 -20.03
CA TRP A 55 7.62 -0.41 -19.13
C TRP A 55 9.05 0.02 -19.49
N LEU A 56 9.99 -0.92 -19.54
CA LEU A 56 11.39 -0.58 -19.81
C LEU A 56 11.59 0.00 -21.22
N ARG A 57 10.83 -0.45 -22.22
CA ARG A 57 10.86 0.18 -23.56
C ARG A 57 10.38 1.64 -23.49
N PHE A 58 9.28 1.89 -22.79
CA PHE A 58 8.78 3.24 -22.57
C PHE A 58 9.81 4.10 -21.82
N ALA A 59 10.35 3.58 -20.72
CA ALA A 59 11.35 4.29 -19.91
C ALA A 59 12.61 4.64 -20.73
N HIS A 60 13.11 3.73 -21.57
CA HIS A 60 14.22 4.01 -22.48
C HIS A 60 13.90 5.12 -23.50
N ALA A 61 12.66 5.18 -23.99
CA ALA A 61 12.27 6.17 -24.99
C ALA A 61 12.00 7.54 -24.39
N HIS A 62 11.42 7.60 -23.17
CA HIS A 62 10.83 8.83 -22.62
C HIS A 62 11.46 9.32 -21.33
N LEU A 63 12.18 8.46 -20.59
CA LEU A 63 12.74 8.78 -19.25
C LEU A 63 14.28 8.78 -19.24
N HIS A 64 14.91 8.72 -20.40
CA HIS A 64 16.38 8.65 -20.49
C HIS A 64 17.06 9.86 -19.84
N GLY A 65 16.42 11.04 -19.87
CA GLY A 65 16.94 12.25 -19.23
C GLY A 65 16.94 12.17 -17.69
N LEU A 66 15.99 11.42 -17.10
CA LEU A 66 15.91 11.20 -15.66
C LEU A 66 16.72 9.99 -15.18
N PHE A 67 16.87 8.96 -16.05
CA PHE A 67 17.56 7.70 -15.73
C PHE A 67 18.66 7.43 -16.75
N PRO A 68 19.90 7.87 -16.48
CA PRO A 68 21.04 7.66 -17.40
C PRO A 68 21.35 6.21 -17.68
N TYR A 69 20.96 5.31 -16.79
CA TYR A 69 21.10 3.87 -16.94
C TYR A 69 19.79 3.14 -16.61
N LEU A 70 19.30 2.39 -17.58
CA LEU A 70 18.16 1.48 -17.40
C LEU A 70 18.61 0.03 -17.61
N PRO A 71 18.34 -0.88 -16.67
CA PRO A 71 18.76 -2.27 -16.77
C PRO A 71 17.89 -3.05 -17.77
N GLN A 72 18.40 -4.19 -18.24
CA GLN A 72 17.60 -5.17 -18.93
C GLN A 72 16.52 -5.78 -18.00
N ARG A 73 15.43 -6.26 -18.60
CA ARG A 73 14.27 -6.80 -17.86
C ARG A 73 14.62 -7.82 -16.76
N PRO A 74 15.48 -8.84 -16.99
CA PRO A 74 15.80 -9.80 -15.92
C PRO A 74 16.49 -9.15 -14.72
N ALA A 75 17.39 -8.21 -14.97
CA ALA A 75 18.09 -7.47 -13.90
C ALA A 75 17.15 -6.53 -13.14
N TYR A 76 16.26 -5.82 -13.85
CA TYR A 76 15.21 -4.99 -13.22
C TYR A 76 14.31 -5.82 -12.33
N ASN A 77 13.74 -6.91 -12.86
CA ASN A 77 12.85 -7.80 -12.12
C ASN A 77 13.52 -8.38 -10.87
N LYS A 78 14.75 -8.89 -11.00
CA LYS A 78 15.51 -9.43 -9.86
C LYS A 78 15.71 -8.38 -8.76
N ARG A 79 16.14 -7.17 -9.13
CA ARG A 79 16.35 -6.09 -8.17
C ARG A 79 15.05 -5.63 -7.54
N LEU A 80 14.00 -5.44 -8.34
CA LEU A 80 12.71 -4.98 -7.80
C LEU A 80 12.11 -5.99 -6.81
N ARG A 81 12.18 -7.30 -7.10
CA ARG A 81 11.71 -8.33 -6.14
C ARG A 81 12.47 -8.29 -4.82
N ALA A 82 13.78 -8.07 -4.87
CA ALA A 82 14.60 -7.94 -3.68
C ALA A 82 14.41 -6.60 -2.93
N ALA A 83 13.75 -5.63 -3.56
CA ALA A 83 13.61 -4.27 -3.02
C ALA A 83 12.41 -4.09 -2.08
N LEU A 84 11.63 -5.14 -1.75
CA LEU A 84 10.48 -5.00 -0.85
C LEU A 84 10.81 -4.29 0.48
N PRO A 85 11.91 -4.63 1.19
CA PRO A 85 12.30 -3.90 2.41
C PRO A 85 12.61 -2.42 2.16
N LEU A 86 13.26 -2.10 1.03
CA LEU A 86 13.56 -0.72 0.63
C LEU A 86 12.28 0.05 0.32
N VAL A 87 11.34 -0.54 -0.42
CA VAL A 87 10.04 0.06 -0.74
C VAL A 87 9.23 0.33 0.54
N LYS A 88 9.20 -0.61 1.49
CA LYS A 88 8.56 -0.41 2.80
C LYS A 88 9.20 0.77 3.57
N ARG A 89 10.52 0.88 3.56
CA ARG A 89 11.23 2.02 4.17
C ARG A 89 10.89 3.34 3.47
N ALA A 90 10.78 3.34 2.15
CA ALA A 90 10.40 4.52 1.37
C ALA A 90 8.98 4.98 1.71
N ILE A 91 8.00 4.07 1.76
CA ILE A 91 6.63 4.37 2.21
C ILE A 91 6.66 5.04 3.59
N ARG A 92 7.38 4.43 4.53
CA ARG A 92 7.49 4.96 5.90
C ARG A 92 8.17 6.33 5.94
N SER A 93 9.25 6.52 5.21
CA SER A 93 9.99 7.78 5.16
C SER A 93 9.13 8.93 4.62
N LEU A 94 8.40 8.72 3.52
CA LEU A 94 7.48 9.69 2.96
C LEU A 94 6.31 10.00 3.92
N ALA A 95 5.76 8.97 4.56
CA ALA A 95 4.66 9.14 5.49
C ALA A 95 5.05 9.99 6.70
N ILE A 96 6.21 9.71 7.32
CA ILE A 96 6.73 10.45 8.48
C ILE A 96 7.06 11.91 8.12
N ASP A 97 7.41 12.19 6.88
CA ASP A 97 7.73 13.54 6.40
C ASP A 97 6.49 14.44 6.26
N THR A 98 5.30 13.92 6.57
CA THR A 98 4.04 14.68 6.56
C THR A 98 3.46 14.81 7.96
N ASP A 99 2.76 15.91 8.24
CA ASP A 99 1.97 16.11 9.44
C ASP A 99 0.79 15.13 9.54
N LEU A 100 0.35 14.57 8.41
CA LEU A 100 -0.71 13.54 8.34
C LEU A 100 -0.33 12.26 9.09
N TRP A 101 0.97 11.99 9.24
CA TRP A 101 1.48 10.84 9.99
C TRP A 101 1.07 10.84 11.46
N LEU A 102 0.91 12.01 12.06
CA LEU A 102 0.60 12.17 13.48
C LEU A 102 -0.91 12.07 13.79
N ALA A 103 -1.75 11.80 12.79
CA ALA A 103 -3.19 11.70 12.99
C ALA A 103 -3.55 10.67 14.08
N PRO A 104 -4.36 11.06 15.09
CA PRO A 104 -4.78 10.17 16.17
C PRO A 104 -5.96 9.28 15.77
N LEU A 105 -6.37 9.35 14.53
CA LEU A 105 -7.46 8.58 13.94
C LEU A 105 -6.93 7.76 12.77
N TRP A 106 -7.20 6.44 12.79
CA TRP A 106 -6.89 5.54 11.69
C TRP A 106 -8.13 4.84 11.18
N ILE A 107 -8.04 4.35 9.98
CA ILE A 107 -9.08 3.56 9.33
C ILE A 107 -8.44 2.26 8.88
N VAL A 108 -9.10 1.13 9.16
CA VAL A 108 -8.66 -0.19 8.69
C VAL A 108 -9.71 -0.81 7.79
N ASP A 109 -9.26 -1.38 6.70
CA ASP A 109 -10.08 -2.19 5.80
C ASP A 109 -9.22 -3.25 5.09
N SER A 110 -9.87 -4.24 4.50
CA SER A 110 -9.24 -5.26 3.70
C SER A 110 -9.81 -5.32 2.30
N THR A 111 -8.94 -5.55 1.31
CA THR A 111 -9.35 -5.66 -0.08
C THR A 111 -8.72 -6.87 -0.76
N PRO A 112 -9.44 -7.61 -1.63
CA PRO A 112 -8.88 -8.71 -2.39
C PRO A 112 -7.72 -8.28 -3.30
N VAL A 113 -6.71 -9.14 -3.37
CA VAL A 113 -5.61 -9.10 -4.35
C VAL A 113 -5.68 -10.39 -5.14
N GLU A 114 -6.39 -10.35 -6.26
CA GLU A 114 -6.61 -11.52 -7.10
C GLU A 114 -5.32 -11.93 -7.81
N CYS A 115 -4.90 -13.19 -7.65
CA CYS A 115 -3.65 -13.72 -8.21
C CYS A 115 -3.88 -14.67 -9.39
N ALA A 116 -5.05 -15.29 -9.51
CA ALA A 116 -5.41 -16.15 -10.61
C ALA A 116 -6.93 -16.24 -10.80
N ARG A 117 -7.36 -16.42 -12.06
CA ARG A 117 -8.78 -16.55 -12.45
C ARG A 117 -9.16 -17.96 -12.88
N SER A 118 -8.24 -18.70 -13.50
CA SER A 118 -8.54 -20.05 -13.97
C SER A 118 -8.03 -21.11 -12.99
N ARG A 119 -8.75 -22.25 -12.92
CA ARG A 119 -8.35 -23.40 -12.11
C ARG A 119 -6.98 -23.95 -12.51
N GLU A 120 -6.64 -23.92 -13.78
CA GLU A 120 -5.33 -24.36 -14.28
C GLU A 120 -4.21 -23.45 -13.79
N THR A 121 -4.42 -22.13 -13.76
CA THR A 121 -3.45 -21.19 -13.20
C THR A 121 -3.26 -21.43 -11.71
N VAL A 122 -4.34 -21.65 -10.96
CA VAL A 122 -4.28 -21.94 -9.52
C VAL A 122 -3.45 -23.21 -9.25
N ARG A 123 -3.69 -24.30 -10.01
CA ARG A 123 -2.97 -25.59 -9.82
C ARG A 123 -1.47 -25.50 -10.07
N ARG A 124 -1.04 -24.59 -10.96
CA ARG A 124 0.36 -24.43 -11.37
C ARG A 124 1.05 -23.22 -10.74
N SER A 125 0.40 -22.57 -9.78
CA SER A 125 0.91 -21.33 -9.22
C SER A 125 1.94 -21.58 -8.12
N ASP A 126 3.04 -20.83 -8.16
CA ASP A 126 4.04 -20.78 -7.08
C ASP A 126 3.48 -20.10 -5.80
N LEU A 127 2.23 -19.62 -5.84
CA LEU A 127 1.53 -19.07 -4.69
C LEU A 127 0.75 -20.13 -3.90
N ALA A 128 0.80 -21.40 -4.28
CA ALA A 128 0.22 -22.47 -3.49
C ALA A 128 0.83 -22.47 -2.08
N GLY A 129 -0.04 -22.57 -1.06
CA GLY A 129 0.38 -22.44 0.35
C GLY A 129 0.39 -21.00 0.91
N TRP A 130 0.34 -19.97 0.06
CA TRP A 130 0.21 -18.56 0.43
C TRP A 130 -1.16 -17.97 0.08
N ALA A 131 -1.62 -18.24 -1.13
CA ALA A 131 -2.91 -17.78 -1.65
C ALA A 131 -3.99 -18.83 -1.47
N ASN A 132 -5.23 -18.37 -1.29
CA ASN A 132 -6.39 -19.23 -1.10
C ASN A 132 -7.63 -18.64 -1.77
N TYR A 133 -8.74 -19.41 -1.76
CA TYR A 133 -10.05 -18.89 -2.15
C TYR A 133 -10.64 -18.04 -1.03
N GLY A 134 -11.03 -16.81 -1.40
CA GLY A 134 -11.78 -15.89 -0.57
C GLY A 134 -13.07 -15.45 -1.26
N TYR A 135 -14.01 -14.95 -0.47
CA TYR A 135 -15.25 -14.36 -0.97
C TYR A 135 -15.26 -12.85 -0.74
N CYS A 136 -15.44 -12.09 -1.80
CA CYS A 136 -15.58 -10.63 -1.73
C CYS A 136 -17.08 -10.28 -1.65
N ARG A 137 -17.54 -9.87 -0.48
CA ARG A 137 -18.96 -9.54 -0.24
C ARG A 137 -19.44 -8.34 -1.06
N SER A 138 -18.60 -7.31 -1.19
CA SER A 138 -18.96 -6.08 -1.94
C SER A 138 -19.21 -6.34 -3.42
N HIS A 139 -18.55 -7.32 -4.01
CA HIS A 139 -18.69 -7.70 -5.42
C HIS A 139 -19.40 -9.05 -5.63
N SER A 140 -19.85 -9.69 -4.56
CA SER A 140 -20.54 -11.00 -4.58
C SER A 140 -19.80 -12.06 -5.41
N ARG A 141 -18.46 -12.06 -5.35
CA ARG A 141 -17.63 -12.98 -6.15
C ARG A 141 -16.57 -13.69 -5.33
N PHE A 142 -16.24 -14.91 -5.73
CA PHE A 142 -15.04 -15.59 -5.26
C PHE A 142 -13.81 -15.10 -6.00
N HIS A 143 -12.69 -15.04 -5.32
CA HIS A 143 -11.38 -14.79 -5.89
C HIS A 143 -10.37 -15.81 -5.33
N TRP A 144 -9.32 -16.09 -6.07
CA TRP A 144 -8.16 -16.81 -5.58
C TRP A 144 -6.97 -15.87 -5.53
N GLY A 145 -6.39 -15.73 -4.36
CA GLY A 145 -5.30 -14.78 -4.15
C GLY A 145 -5.03 -14.52 -2.68
N LEU A 146 -4.69 -13.30 -2.37
CA LEU A 146 -4.44 -12.77 -1.03
C LEU A 146 -5.47 -11.69 -0.68
N LYS A 147 -5.45 -11.24 0.57
CA LYS A 147 -6.09 -10.01 1.02
C LYS A 147 -5.03 -8.99 1.42
N LEU A 148 -5.15 -7.77 0.94
CA LEU A 148 -4.43 -6.62 1.45
C LEU A 148 -5.22 -6.06 2.63
N HIS A 149 -4.63 -6.07 3.81
CA HIS A 149 -5.10 -5.35 4.98
C HIS A 149 -4.33 -4.04 5.06
N LEU A 150 -5.04 -2.93 5.05
CA LEU A 150 -4.46 -1.59 5.04
C LEU A 150 -4.99 -0.76 6.19
N VAL A 151 -4.09 -0.17 6.95
CA VAL A 151 -4.38 0.87 7.94
C VAL A 151 -3.90 2.19 7.36
N CYS A 152 -4.78 3.18 7.29
CA CYS A 152 -4.43 4.51 6.80
C CYS A 152 -5.02 5.62 7.68
N THR A 153 -4.50 6.83 7.53
CA THR A 153 -5.08 8.04 8.12
C THR A 153 -6.36 8.46 7.36
N PRO A 154 -7.19 9.36 7.88
CA PRO A 154 -8.35 9.90 7.16
C PRO A 154 -8.00 10.56 5.81
N ALA A 155 -6.79 11.08 5.67
CA ALA A 155 -6.29 11.60 4.39
C ALA A 155 -5.92 10.49 3.38
N GLY A 156 -6.01 9.21 3.77
CA GLY A 156 -5.64 8.07 2.93
C GLY A 156 -4.17 7.72 2.97
N LEU A 157 -3.37 8.38 3.83
CA LEU A 157 -1.94 8.07 3.97
C LEU A 157 -1.76 6.69 4.61
N PRO A 158 -1.06 5.73 3.95
CA PRO A 158 -0.79 4.42 4.52
C PRO A 158 0.07 4.51 5.78
N VAL A 159 -0.36 3.84 6.86
CA VAL A 159 0.36 3.74 8.12
C VAL A 159 1.07 2.40 8.22
N THR A 160 0.32 1.32 8.09
CA THR A 160 0.85 -0.05 8.05
C THR A 160 -0.05 -0.93 7.21
N TRP A 161 0.47 -2.06 6.72
CA TRP A 161 -0.26 -2.97 5.87
C TRP A 161 0.32 -4.39 5.89
N ALA A 162 -0.51 -5.38 5.57
CA ALA A 162 -0.11 -6.77 5.38
C ALA A 162 -0.85 -7.42 4.21
N LEU A 163 -0.19 -8.40 3.59
CA LEU A 163 -0.83 -9.37 2.72
C LEU A 163 -1.05 -10.67 3.51
N ALA A 164 -2.26 -11.18 3.52
CA ALA A 164 -2.62 -12.39 4.23
C ALA A 164 -3.45 -13.35 3.35
N ASP A 165 -3.46 -14.61 3.73
CA ASP A 165 -4.41 -15.60 3.19
C ASP A 165 -5.84 -15.11 3.45
N PRO A 166 -6.76 -15.14 2.45
CA PRO A 166 -8.14 -14.69 2.61
C PRO A 166 -8.93 -15.42 3.71
N LYS A 167 -8.46 -16.56 4.17
CA LYS A 167 -9.08 -17.34 5.26
C LYS A 167 -8.66 -16.90 6.65
N ILE A 168 -7.56 -16.11 6.75
CA ILE A 168 -7.14 -15.55 8.04
C ILE A 168 -8.15 -14.47 8.43
N ASP A 169 -8.57 -14.51 9.69
CA ASP A 169 -9.50 -13.54 10.25
C ASP A 169 -8.88 -12.13 10.24
N GLU A 170 -9.65 -11.15 9.77
CA GLU A 170 -9.22 -9.73 9.68
C GLU A 170 -8.80 -9.17 11.05
N ARG A 171 -9.44 -9.65 12.13
CA ARG A 171 -9.13 -9.28 13.51
C ARG A 171 -7.73 -9.73 13.92
N GLN A 172 -7.35 -10.96 13.54
CA GLN A 172 -6.01 -11.49 13.80
C GLN A 172 -4.94 -10.72 13.03
N VAL A 173 -5.24 -10.32 11.79
CA VAL A 173 -4.30 -9.54 10.98
C VAL A 173 -4.11 -8.14 11.57
N LEU A 174 -5.19 -7.47 12.02
CA LEU A 174 -5.07 -6.18 12.68
C LEU A 174 -4.27 -6.27 13.98
N ALA A 175 -4.55 -7.27 14.82
CA ALA A 175 -3.78 -7.50 16.05
C ALA A 175 -2.28 -7.71 15.74
N ALA A 176 -1.96 -8.54 14.74
CA ALA A 176 -0.59 -8.78 14.33
C ALA A 176 0.10 -7.51 13.76
N LEU A 177 -0.62 -6.63 13.05
CA LEU A 177 -0.07 -5.37 12.57
C LEU A 177 0.34 -4.45 13.73
N ILE A 178 -0.49 -4.36 14.78
CA ILE A 178 -0.21 -3.55 15.98
C ILE A 178 0.91 -4.17 16.80
N ASP A 179 0.91 -5.50 16.98
CA ASP A 179 1.92 -6.22 17.76
C ASP A 179 3.33 -6.15 17.11
N ASN A 180 3.38 -6.23 15.79
CA ASN A 180 4.65 -6.12 15.05
C ASN A 180 5.26 -4.71 15.07
N GLU A 181 4.44 -3.67 15.26
CA GLU A 181 4.88 -2.28 15.28
C GLU A 181 4.27 -1.51 16.48
N PRO A 182 4.53 -1.93 17.74
CA PRO A 182 3.87 -1.36 18.92
C PRO A 182 4.15 0.13 19.12
N HIS A 183 5.29 0.62 18.61
CA HIS A 183 5.62 2.04 18.65
C HIS A 183 4.64 2.92 17.87
N LEU A 184 3.93 2.37 16.89
CA LEU A 184 2.92 3.12 16.13
C LEU A 184 1.75 3.55 17.02
N ALA A 185 1.31 2.66 17.92
CA ALA A 185 0.25 2.95 18.89
C ALA A 185 0.79 3.79 20.04
N SER A 186 1.94 3.42 20.64
CA SER A 186 2.49 4.08 21.82
C SER A 186 2.87 5.55 21.61
N THR A 187 3.16 5.95 20.37
CA THR A 187 3.44 7.36 20.02
C THR A 187 2.18 8.20 19.78
N ARG A 188 0.97 7.62 19.93
CA ARG A 188 -0.32 8.28 19.67
C ARG A 188 -1.31 8.03 20.82
N PRO A 189 -1.16 8.76 21.94
CA PRO A 189 -2.08 8.64 23.05
C PRO A 189 -3.53 8.87 22.58
N GLY A 190 -4.44 7.95 22.95
CA GLY A 190 -5.84 8.04 22.56
C GLY A 190 -6.13 7.69 21.10
N LEU A 191 -5.23 6.92 20.45
CA LEU A 191 -5.43 6.45 19.09
C LEU A 191 -6.79 5.75 18.92
N LEU A 192 -7.58 6.21 17.95
CA LEU A 192 -8.86 5.64 17.57
C LEU A 192 -8.73 4.96 16.20
N ILE A 193 -9.06 3.68 16.14
CA ILE A 193 -9.16 2.95 14.87
C ILE A 193 -10.65 2.79 14.50
N LEU A 194 -10.98 3.12 13.26
CA LEU A 194 -12.29 2.91 12.68
C LEU A 194 -12.27 1.67 11.80
N ALA A 195 -13.24 0.78 11.99
CA ALA A 195 -13.34 -0.47 11.25
C ALA A 195 -14.79 -0.80 10.89
N ASP A 196 -14.98 -1.77 10.02
CA ASP A 196 -16.29 -2.32 9.72
C ASP A 196 -16.77 -3.33 10.78
N LYS A 197 -17.96 -3.92 10.55
CA LYS A 197 -18.55 -4.93 11.46
C LYS A 197 -17.75 -6.23 11.51
N GLY A 198 -16.89 -6.52 10.54
CA GLY A 198 -16.03 -7.69 10.51
C GLY A 198 -15.06 -7.74 11.67
N TYR A 199 -14.73 -6.58 12.26
CA TYR A 199 -13.79 -6.47 13.38
C TYR A 199 -14.43 -6.58 14.77
N ILE A 200 -15.69 -7.03 14.88
CA ILE A 200 -16.36 -7.18 16.19
C ILE A 200 -15.84 -8.43 16.91
N ALA A 201 -15.08 -8.25 18.00
CA ALA A 201 -14.63 -9.30 18.90
C ALA A 201 -14.16 -8.70 20.25
N ALA A 202 -14.60 -9.27 21.35
CA ALA A 202 -14.17 -8.82 22.68
C ALA A 202 -12.67 -9.02 22.91
N GLU A 203 -12.10 -10.10 22.38
CA GLU A 203 -10.65 -10.37 22.45
C GLU A 203 -9.82 -9.29 21.76
N LEU A 204 -10.26 -8.83 20.57
CA LEU A 204 -9.61 -7.74 19.87
C LEU A 204 -9.72 -6.44 20.65
N ASP A 205 -10.88 -6.15 21.27
CA ASP A 205 -11.08 -4.96 22.07
C ASP A 205 -10.12 -4.92 23.27
N HIS A 206 -10.01 -6.04 23.98
CA HIS A 206 -9.08 -6.18 25.11
C HIS A 206 -7.62 -6.02 24.66
N PHE A 207 -7.26 -6.67 23.56
CA PHE A 207 -5.91 -6.57 23.00
C PHE A 207 -5.55 -5.11 22.63
N LEU A 208 -6.43 -4.42 21.90
CA LEU A 208 -6.19 -3.04 21.47
C LEU A 208 -6.16 -2.07 22.67
N ALA A 209 -7.05 -2.26 23.64
CA ALA A 209 -7.08 -1.47 24.87
C ALA A 209 -5.77 -1.59 25.67
N ALA A 210 -5.17 -2.79 25.73
CA ALA A 210 -3.86 -3.01 26.34
C ALA A 210 -2.72 -2.23 25.65
N HIS A 211 -2.89 -1.89 24.36
CA HIS A 211 -1.98 -1.05 23.59
C HIS A 211 -2.36 0.44 23.57
N GLY A 212 -3.36 0.85 24.38
CA GLY A 212 -3.86 2.23 24.43
C GLY A 212 -4.66 2.65 23.18
N VAL A 213 -5.18 1.69 22.43
CA VAL A 213 -5.93 1.88 21.18
C VAL A 213 -7.41 1.63 21.42
N SER A 214 -8.26 2.54 20.95
CA SER A 214 -9.72 2.35 20.94
C SER A 214 -10.19 1.92 19.54
N LEU A 215 -11.17 1.01 19.47
CA LEU A 215 -11.78 0.57 18.23
C LEU A 215 -13.23 1.03 18.14
N LEU A 216 -13.55 1.82 17.11
CA LEU A 216 -14.91 2.24 16.80
C LEU A 216 -15.40 1.50 15.55
N ARG A 217 -16.56 0.86 15.67
CA ARG A 217 -17.23 0.11 14.61
C ARG A 217 -18.75 0.23 14.74
N PRO A 218 -19.53 -0.02 13.69
CA PRO A 218 -20.98 0.01 13.77
C PRO A 218 -21.51 -1.05 14.77
N SER A 219 -22.42 -0.66 15.65
CA SER A 219 -23.09 -1.58 16.55
C SER A 219 -24.00 -2.57 15.79
N TYR A 220 -24.29 -3.71 16.41
CA TYR A 220 -25.37 -4.58 15.91
C TYR A 220 -26.72 -3.91 16.16
N ARG A 221 -27.61 -3.92 15.15
CA ARG A 221 -28.96 -3.31 15.21
C ARG A 221 -29.78 -3.67 16.46
N ASN A 222 -29.52 -4.83 17.04
CA ASN A 222 -30.31 -5.40 18.13
C ASN A 222 -29.53 -5.55 19.46
N ARG A 223 -28.33 -5.00 19.58
CA ARG A 223 -27.49 -5.16 20.77
C ARG A 223 -26.76 -3.85 21.10
N GLY A 224 -27.17 -3.24 22.22
CA GLY A 224 -26.49 -2.10 22.84
C GLY A 224 -26.89 -0.72 22.33
N THR A 225 -26.53 0.30 23.12
CA THR A 225 -26.67 1.71 22.74
C THR A 225 -25.64 2.08 21.68
N PRO A 226 -26.02 2.73 20.56
CA PRO A 226 -25.06 3.19 19.56
C PRO A 226 -24.00 4.10 20.19
N HIS A 227 -22.75 3.93 19.77
CA HIS A 227 -21.68 4.82 20.22
C HIS A 227 -21.93 6.26 19.70
N PRO A 228 -21.75 7.31 20.53
CA PRO A 228 -22.00 8.70 20.12
C PRO A 228 -21.28 9.13 18.82
N ALA A 229 -20.12 8.55 18.54
CA ALA A 229 -19.34 8.80 17.33
C ALA A 229 -19.74 7.91 16.12
N GLU A 230 -20.78 7.07 16.22
CA GLU A 230 -21.23 6.21 15.11
C GLU A 230 -21.59 6.99 13.82
N PRO A 231 -22.14 8.22 13.87
CA PRO A 231 -22.35 9.01 12.65
C PRO A 231 -21.08 9.28 11.84
N LEU A 232 -19.90 9.35 12.47
CA LEU A 232 -18.62 9.53 11.80
C LEU A 232 -18.26 8.33 10.89
N LEU A 233 -18.75 7.13 11.23
CA LEU A 233 -18.46 5.92 10.49
C LEU A 233 -18.93 5.98 9.04
N LYS A 234 -20.02 6.69 8.72
CA LYS A 234 -20.48 6.83 7.33
C LYS A 234 -19.49 7.61 6.48
N THR A 235 -19.02 8.76 6.97
CA THR A 235 -18.04 9.60 6.27
C THR A 235 -16.72 8.89 6.12
N VAL A 236 -16.27 8.20 7.17
CA VAL A 236 -14.99 7.51 7.19
C VAL A 236 -15.01 6.29 6.27
N ARG A 237 -16.13 5.56 6.16
CA ARG A 237 -16.27 4.46 5.23
C ARG A 237 -16.06 4.89 3.78
N GLN A 238 -16.59 6.04 3.38
CA GLN A 238 -16.35 6.60 2.05
C GLN A 238 -14.85 6.89 1.81
N LEU A 239 -14.12 7.30 2.84
CA LEU A 239 -12.69 7.56 2.73
C LEU A 239 -11.89 6.29 2.43
N ILE A 240 -12.14 5.19 3.15
CA ILE A 240 -11.40 3.95 2.90
C ILE A 240 -11.84 3.28 1.59
N GLU A 241 -13.12 3.36 1.23
CA GLU A 241 -13.61 2.94 -0.07
C GLU A 241 -12.87 3.68 -1.19
N SER A 242 -12.72 5.01 -1.09
CA SER A 242 -11.94 5.82 -2.02
C SER A 242 -10.44 5.47 -2.06
N VAL A 243 -9.83 5.06 -0.95
CA VAL A 243 -8.44 4.55 -0.93
C VAL A 243 -8.35 3.23 -1.72
N ASN A 244 -9.28 2.31 -1.49
CA ASN A 244 -9.33 1.05 -2.20
C ASN A 244 -9.61 1.24 -3.70
N ASP A 245 -10.47 2.20 -4.05
CA ASP A 245 -10.75 2.55 -5.45
C ASP A 245 -9.52 3.15 -6.15
N THR A 246 -8.74 3.99 -5.46
CA THR A 246 -7.46 4.48 -5.99
C THR A 246 -6.50 3.33 -6.26
N LEU A 247 -6.34 2.40 -5.30
CA LEU A 247 -5.45 1.25 -5.47
C LEU A 247 -5.90 0.31 -6.59
N LYS A 248 -7.22 0.06 -6.72
CA LYS A 248 -7.77 -0.87 -7.70
C LYS A 248 -7.97 -0.24 -9.08
N GLY A 249 -8.55 0.97 -9.12
CA GLY A 249 -8.96 1.63 -10.35
C GLY A 249 -7.86 2.45 -11.01
N GLN A 250 -7.08 3.21 -10.22
CA GLN A 250 -6.03 4.07 -10.77
C GLN A 250 -4.64 3.41 -10.77
N LEU A 251 -4.37 2.55 -9.79
CA LEU A 251 -3.08 1.86 -9.66
C LEU A 251 -3.16 0.36 -10.04
N ASP A 252 -4.28 -0.10 -10.54
CA ASP A 252 -4.46 -1.48 -11.05
C ASP A 252 -3.95 -2.57 -10.09
N LEU A 253 -4.38 -2.51 -8.83
CA LEU A 253 -3.95 -3.45 -7.79
C LEU A 253 -4.16 -4.91 -8.19
N GLU A 254 -5.25 -5.22 -8.87
CA GLU A 254 -5.58 -6.58 -9.31
C GLU A 254 -4.75 -7.03 -10.53
N GLN A 255 -4.10 -6.09 -11.25
CA GLN A 255 -3.24 -6.38 -12.39
C GLN A 255 -1.74 -6.32 -12.02
N HIS A 256 -1.40 -6.68 -10.79
CA HIS A 256 -0.03 -6.60 -10.27
C HIS A 256 1.00 -7.48 -11.02
N GLY A 257 0.58 -8.54 -11.69
CA GLY A 257 1.43 -9.42 -12.50
C GLY A 257 2.46 -10.26 -11.71
N GLY A 258 2.41 -10.26 -10.38
CA GLY A 258 3.26 -11.09 -9.52
C GLY A 258 2.85 -12.56 -9.59
N ARG A 259 3.81 -13.47 -9.67
CA ARG A 259 3.59 -14.94 -9.74
C ARG A 259 4.17 -15.68 -8.55
N THR A 260 4.99 -15.04 -7.74
CA THR A 260 5.57 -15.55 -6.49
C THR A 260 5.16 -14.64 -5.35
N ILE A 261 5.26 -15.10 -4.10
CA ILE A 261 4.89 -14.27 -2.93
C ILE A 261 5.70 -12.97 -2.87
N ASP A 262 7.01 -13.01 -3.11
CA ASP A 262 7.86 -11.82 -3.16
C ASP A 262 7.46 -10.90 -4.32
N GLY A 263 7.10 -11.49 -5.48
CA GLY A 263 6.64 -10.74 -6.65
C GLY A 263 5.32 -10.04 -6.40
N VAL A 264 4.35 -10.68 -5.76
CA VAL A 264 3.08 -10.04 -5.36
C VAL A 264 3.36 -8.97 -4.30
N GLY A 265 4.13 -9.30 -3.26
CA GLY A 265 4.47 -8.40 -2.17
C GLY A 265 5.08 -7.09 -2.65
N VAL A 266 6.11 -7.14 -3.51
CA VAL A 266 6.74 -5.92 -4.01
C VAL A 266 5.83 -5.14 -4.97
N ARG A 267 5.00 -5.83 -5.75
CA ARG A 267 4.07 -5.16 -6.68
C ARG A 267 2.93 -4.45 -5.96
N VAL A 268 2.42 -5.02 -4.88
CA VAL A 268 1.45 -4.35 -4.01
C VAL A 268 2.11 -3.18 -3.29
N ALA A 269 3.30 -3.38 -2.71
CA ALA A 269 4.05 -2.31 -2.07
C ALA A 269 4.37 -1.14 -3.01
N GLN A 270 4.67 -1.42 -4.28
CA GLN A 270 4.89 -0.42 -5.33
C GLN A 270 3.67 0.49 -5.53
N ARG A 271 2.46 -0.04 -5.48
CA ARG A 271 1.22 0.71 -5.61
C ARG A 271 0.92 1.54 -4.36
N ILE A 272 1.14 0.95 -3.19
CA ILE A 272 1.04 1.68 -1.92
C ILE A 272 2.05 2.83 -1.90
N LEU A 273 3.29 2.61 -2.36
CA LEU A 273 4.32 3.64 -2.46
C LEU A 273 3.90 4.76 -3.43
N ALA A 274 3.36 4.42 -4.60
CA ALA A 274 2.90 5.41 -5.58
C ALA A 274 1.79 6.31 -5.00
N MET A 275 0.82 5.73 -4.31
CA MET A 275 -0.22 6.48 -3.60
C MET A 275 0.36 7.34 -2.48
N THR A 276 1.26 6.79 -1.67
CA THR A 276 1.93 7.52 -0.59
C THR A 276 2.73 8.70 -1.13
N CYS A 277 3.44 8.49 -2.25
CA CYS A 277 4.24 9.51 -2.91
C CYS A 277 3.38 10.67 -3.42
N ALA A 278 2.23 10.38 -4.03
CA ALA A 278 1.31 11.41 -4.51
C ALA A 278 0.72 12.22 -3.34
N ILE A 279 0.31 11.58 -2.24
CA ILE A 279 -0.19 12.25 -1.04
C ILE A 279 0.90 13.14 -0.42
N TRP A 280 2.12 12.60 -0.27
CA TRP A 280 3.28 13.32 0.24
C TRP A 280 3.63 14.54 -0.61
N HIS A 281 3.72 14.37 -1.93
CA HIS A 281 4.06 15.45 -2.85
C HIS A 281 3.00 16.56 -2.84
N ASN A 282 1.71 16.19 -2.94
CA ASN A 282 0.61 17.15 -2.85
C ASN A 282 0.64 17.94 -1.53
N ARG A 283 0.98 17.26 -0.40
CA ARG A 283 1.09 17.95 0.89
C ARG A 283 2.22 18.97 0.92
N ILE A 284 3.38 18.65 0.35
CA ILE A 284 4.54 19.54 0.31
C ILE A 284 4.28 20.78 -0.55
N ILE A 285 3.65 20.61 -1.72
CA ILE A 285 3.38 21.72 -2.63
C ILE A 285 2.08 22.50 -2.28
N GLY A 286 1.41 22.15 -1.18
CA GLY A 286 0.17 22.78 -0.75
C GLY A 286 -1.04 22.47 -1.64
N ALA A 287 -0.96 21.44 -2.48
CA ALA A 287 -2.09 20.94 -3.26
C ALA A 287 -3.07 20.13 -2.40
N PRO A 288 -4.34 19.98 -2.82
CA PRO A 288 -5.28 19.11 -2.13
C PRO A 288 -4.71 17.69 -2.02
N THR A 289 -4.69 17.14 -0.79
CA THR A 289 -4.25 15.76 -0.53
C THR A 289 -5.33 14.75 -0.95
N THR A 290 -5.89 14.94 -2.14
CA THR A 290 -6.82 14.00 -2.72
C THR A 290 -6.06 12.75 -3.16
N ARG A 291 -6.72 11.62 -3.09
CA ARG A 291 -6.16 10.34 -3.56
C ARG A 291 -6.22 10.17 -5.07
N SER A 292 -6.77 11.16 -5.76
CA SER A 292 -6.79 11.18 -7.22
C SER A 292 -5.38 11.38 -7.77
N LEU A 293 -4.99 10.52 -8.70
CA LEU A 293 -3.72 10.60 -9.43
C LEU A 293 -3.88 11.35 -10.77
N ILE A 294 -5.04 11.95 -11.02
CA ILE A 294 -5.36 12.64 -12.30
C ILE A 294 -4.33 13.71 -12.65
N ALA A 295 -3.79 14.43 -11.66
CA ALA A 295 -2.74 15.42 -11.87
C ALA A 295 -1.46 14.84 -12.50
N TYR A 296 -1.26 13.53 -12.38
CA TYR A 296 -0.09 12.80 -12.89
C TYR A 296 -0.42 11.92 -14.09
N ASP A 297 -1.65 11.98 -14.61
CA ASP A 297 -2.06 11.32 -15.85
C ASP A 297 -1.31 11.90 -17.05
N HIS A 298 -1.16 11.12 -18.11
CA HIS A 298 -0.34 11.42 -19.30
C HIS A 298 -1.10 11.09 -20.60
#